data_4e968d91fcc5808ad56993bc6e79f84f
#
_entry.id   4e968d91fcc5808ad56993bc6e79f84f
#
_cell.length_a   1.000
_cell.length_b   1.000
_cell.length_c   1.000
_cell.angle_alpha   90.00
_cell.angle_beta   90.00
_cell.angle_gamma   90.00
#
_symmetry.space_group_name_H-M   'P 1'
#
loop_
_entity.id
_entity.type
_entity.pdbx_description
1 polymer ?
#
loop_
_entity_poly.entity_id
_entity_poly.type
_entity_poly.pdbx_seq_one_letter_code
_entity_poly.pdbx_strand_id
1 'polypeptide(L)'
;MLWTEELFHVKKPIIAMLHLEPLPGDPLFSRGTNMQQIADLAKRDLEVLQRGGVDGVLISNEFSLPYQRKVDTVTTAAMAFVLGQLCSEISVPYGVDCISDGDATIELAAAVDADFVRGTFCGVYVGDGGLYNNDFSATLRRKAALGLEDLRMLYFLNPESDRNLDTRALGDIARSLIFKAAPDGLCISASAAGQEVDDQLIQSVKECSPDMVVLCNTGCRMDTIRRKLRCADAAVVGTTFKENGELRRRVDAARVSAFMDEVRALRREL
;
A
#
# COMPACT_ATOMS: atom_id res chain seq x y z
N MET A 1 -8.66 -12.71 16.95
CA MET A 1 -7.53 -11.79 16.65
C MET A 1 -7.49 -11.61 15.14
N LEU A 2 -7.37 -10.39 14.65
CA LEU A 2 -7.23 -10.16 13.22
C LEU A 2 -5.82 -10.57 12.78
N TRP A 3 -5.65 -11.05 11.55
CA TRP A 3 -4.33 -11.39 11.01
C TRP A 3 -3.35 -10.21 11.05
N THR A 4 -3.85 -8.97 10.97
CA THR A 4 -3.04 -7.76 11.13
C THR A 4 -2.45 -7.64 12.53
N GLU A 5 -3.16 -8.07 13.56
CA GLU A 5 -2.63 -8.09 14.93
C GLU A 5 -1.59 -9.19 15.11
N GLU A 6 -1.75 -10.33 14.39
CA GLU A 6 -0.77 -11.42 14.40
C GLU A 6 0.53 -11.01 13.69
N LEU A 7 0.44 -10.39 12.52
CA LEU A 7 1.60 -10.01 11.73
C LEU A 7 2.33 -8.81 12.33
N PHE A 8 1.60 -7.76 12.70
CA PHE A 8 2.20 -6.49 13.17
C PHE A 8 2.35 -6.42 14.70
N HIS A 9 1.86 -7.40 15.45
CA HIS A 9 1.91 -7.49 16.92
C HIS A 9 1.25 -6.31 17.67
N VAL A 10 0.39 -5.56 17.00
CA VAL A 10 -0.35 -4.40 17.55
C VAL A 10 -1.76 -4.34 16.98
N LYS A 11 -2.66 -3.70 17.73
CA LYS A 11 -3.97 -3.30 17.20
C LYS A 11 -3.81 -2.07 16.29
N LYS A 12 -4.65 -1.99 15.25
CA LYS A 12 -4.71 -0.81 14.36
C LYS A 12 -3.33 -0.43 13.79
N PRO A 13 -2.62 -1.33 13.09
CA PRO A 13 -1.28 -1.06 12.59
C PRO A 13 -1.25 0.08 11.58
N ILE A 14 -0.12 0.80 11.57
CA ILE A 14 0.22 1.82 10.60
C ILE A 14 1.27 1.26 9.64
N ILE A 15 0.89 1.14 8.37
CA ILE A 15 1.77 0.73 7.28
C ILE A 15 2.28 2.00 6.60
N ALA A 16 3.57 2.27 6.70
CA ALA A 16 4.18 3.45 6.08
C ALA A 16 4.56 3.17 4.63
N MET A 17 4.29 4.12 3.73
CA MET A 17 4.76 4.04 2.36
C MET A 17 6.24 4.40 2.26
N LEU A 18 7.03 3.51 1.67
CA LEU A 18 8.39 3.75 1.23
C LEU A 18 8.38 3.94 -0.29
N HIS A 19 8.35 5.18 -0.73
CA HIS A 19 8.26 5.57 -2.13
C HIS A 19 9.65 5.55 -2.77
N LEU A 20 9.84 4.71 -3.80
CA LEU A 20 11.09 4.68 -4.55
C LEU A 20 11.17 5.87 -5.52
N GLU A 21 12.38 6.38 -5.70
CA GLU A 21 12.69 7.35 -6.76
C GLU A 21 12.46 6.75 -8.15
N PRO A 22 12.35 7.58 -9.21
CA PRO A 22 12.18 7.05 -10.57
C PRO A 22 13.23 5.99 -10.90
N LEU A 23 12.77 4.88 -11.48
CA LEU A 23 13.57 3.71 -11.79
C LEU A 23 14.08 3.76 -13.25
N PRO A 24 15.10 2.97 -13.63
CA PRO A 24 15.55 2.87 -15.01
C PRO A 24 14.39 2.52 -15.95
N GLY A 25 14.23 3.31 -17.01
CA GLY A 25 13.09 3.19 -17.93
C GLY A 25 12.00 4.22 -17.72
N ASP A 26 11.89 4.79 -16.51
CA ASP A 26 10.90 5.82 -16.22
C ASP A 26 11.26 7.15 -16.91
N PRO A 27 10.27 7.91 -17.41
CA PRO A 27 10.51 9.22 -18.03
C PRO A 27 11.22 10.23 -17.13
N LEU A 28 11.01 10.12 -15.81
CA LEU A 28 11.63 11.01 -14.81
C LEU A 28 12.98 10.48 -14.29
N PHE A 29 13.45 9.33 -14.76
CA PHE A 29 14.75 8.79 -14.36
C PHE A 29 15.89 9.68 -14.90
N SER A 30 16.70 10.20 -14.00
CA SER A 30 17.83 11.04 -14.38
C SER A 30 19.03 10.20 -14.86
N ARG A 31 19.60 10.55 -16.03
CA ARG A 31 20.80 9.88 -16.58
C ARG A 31 22.03 9.92 -15.66
N GLY A 32 22.07 10.83 -14.69
CA GLY A 32 23.14 10.92 -13.69
C GLY A 32 22.91 10.08 -12.44
N THR A 33 21.75 9.45 -12.32
CA THR A 33 21.39 8.59 -11.18
C THR A 33 21.78 7.14 -11.47
N ASN A 34 22.25 6.44 -10.44
CA ASN A 34 22.48 4.99 -10.50
C ASN A 34 21.64 4.28 -9.45
N MET A 35 21.53 2.94 -9.58
CA MET A 35 20.68 2.14 -8.69
C MET A 35 21.12 2.18 -7.22
N GLN A 36 22.44 2.32 -6.95
CA GLN A 36 22.93 2.43 -5.58
C GLN A 36 22.42 3.72 -4.91
N GLN A 37 22.40 4.84 -5.63
CA GLN A 37 21.86 6.10 -5.09
C GLN A 37 20.38 5.99 -4.76
N ILE A 38 19.59 5.27 -5.58
CA ILE A 38 18.17 5.00 -5.29
C ILE A 38 18.03 4.14 -4.03
N ALA A 39 18.82 3.09 -3.91
CA ALA A 39 18.84 2.24 -2.72
C ALA A 39 19.25 3.01 -1.46
N ASP A 40 20.26 3.86 -1.54
CA ASP A 40 20.73 4.68 -0.41
C ASP A 40 19.66 5.69 0.05
N LEU A 41 18.90 6.27 -0.89
CA LEU A 41 17.79 7.16 -0.55
C LEU A 41 16.63 6.39 0.10
N ALA A 42 16.29 5.22 -0.44
CA ALA A 42 15.28 4.34 0.15
C ALA A 42 15.67 3.87 1.56
N LYS A 43 16.96 3.52 1.77
CA LYS A 43 17.49 3.14 3.09
C LYS A 43 17.33 4.26 4.12
N ARG A 44 17.66 5.51 3.76
CA ARG A 44 17.48 6.67 4.66
C ARG A 44 16.03 6.87 5.06
N ASP A 45 15.10 6.81 4.10
CA ASP A 45 13.68 6.94 4.41
C ASP A 45 13.19 5.76 5.27
N LEU A 46 13.62 4.53 5.00
CA LEU A 46 13.32 3.34 5.80
C LEU A 46 13.77 3.49 7.26
N GLU A 47 15.02 3.91 7.46
CA GLU A 47 15.58 4.15 8.81
C GLU A 47 14.74 5.16 9.60
N VAL A 48 14.32 6.25 8.96
CA VAL A 48 13.50 7.28 9.60
C VAL A 48 12.12 6.73 9.96
N LEU A 49 11.48 5.99 9.05
CA LEU A 49 10.18 5.37 9.30
C LEU A 49 10.26 4.39 10.49
N GLN A 50 11.21 3.48 10.49
CA GLN A 50 11.36 2.48 11.55
C GLN A 50 11.69 3.11 12.90
N ARG A 51 12.60 4.10 12.95
CA ARG A 51 12.91 4.85 14.19
C ARG A 51 11.71 5.62 14.73
N GLY A 52 10.83 6.11 13.86
CA GLY A 52 9.58 6.76 14.24
C GLY A 52 8.54 5.79 14.81
N GLY A 53 8.77 4.48 14.65
CA GLY A 53 7.97 3.42 15.25
C GLY A 53 6.75 3.03 14.43
N VAL A 54 6.83 3.08 13.09
CA VAL A 54 5.80 2.51 12.21
C VAL A 54 5.73 1.00 12.38
N ASP A 55 4.57 0.41 12.17
CA ASP A 55 4.35 -1.01 12.44
C ASP A 55 4.68 -1.90 11.23
N GLY A 56 4.71 -1.33 10.04
CA GLY A 56 5.10 -2.00 8.81
C GLY A 56 5.44 -1.00 7.72
N VAL A 57 6.06 -1.48 6.65
CA VAL A 57 6.40 -0.66 5.48
C VAL A 57 5.86 -1.28 4.20
N LEU A 58 5.44 -0.44 3.25
CA LEU A 58 4.99 -0.83 1.92
C LEU A 58 5.85 -0.10 0.89
N ILE A 59 6.64 -0.86 0.15
CA ILE A 59 7.57 -0.35 -0.84
C ILE A 59 6.89 -0.29 -2.20
N SER A 60 6.88 0.89 -2.83
CA SER A 60 6.23 1.11 -4.12
C SER A 60 7.08 1.92 -5.08
N ASN A 61 6.88 1.71 -6.38
CA ASN A 61 7.47 2.50 -7.46
C ASN A 61 6.69 3.82 -7.70
N GLU A 62 6.41 4.57 -6.63
CA GLU A 62 5.54 5.76 -6.62
C GLU A 62 5.92 6.81 -7.66
N PHE A 63 7.22 6.98 -7.94
CA PHE A 63 7.68 8.00 -8.88
C PHE A 63 7.95 7.46 -10.30
N SER A 64 7.53 6.23 -10.61
CA SER A 64 7.50 5.67 -11.97
C SER A 64 6.33 6.24 -12.79
N LEU A 65 6.25 7.56 -12.87
CA LEU A 65 5.17 8.29 -13.55
C LEU A 65 5.49 8.51 -15.03
N PRO A 66 4.49 8.31 -15.95
CA PRO A 66 3.14 7.76 -15.73
C PRO A 66 3.17 6.24 -15.51
N TYR A 67 2.29 5.73 -14.64
CA TYR A 67 2.26 4.31 -14.32
C TYR A 67 1.91 3.44 -15.52
N GLN A 68 2.61 2.30 -15.63
CA GLN A 68 2.34 1.28 -16.64
C GLN A 68 1.39 0.23 -16.08
N ARG A 69 0.45 -0.25 -16.90
CA ARG A 69 -0.46 -1.36 -16.51
C ARG A 69 0.22 -2.71 -16.54
N LYS A 70 1.28 -2.81 -17.32
CA LYS A 70 2.24 -3.89 -17.34
C LYS A 70 3.60 -3.23 -17.28
N VAL A 71 4.25 -3.36 -16.12
CA VAL A 71 5.58 -2.78 -15.94
C VAL A 71 6.61 -3.54 -16.75
N ASP A 72 7.61 -2.83 -17.23
CA ASP A 72 8.74 -3.45 -17.90
C ASP A 72 9.56 -4.30 -16.91
N THR A 73 10.20 -5.35 -17.42
CA THR A 73 11.07 -6.22 -16.60
C THR A 73 12.13 -5.43 -15.83
N VAL A 74 12.61 -4.32 -16.39
CA VAL A 74 13.59 -3.45 -15.72
C VAL A 74 13.03 -2.84 -14.44
N THR A 75 11.74 -2.52 -14.39
CA THR A 75 11.08 -1.96 -13.18
C THR A 75 11.11 -2.96 -12.04
N THR A 76 10.63 -4.19 -12.26
CA THR A 76 10.66 -5.25 -11.24
C THR A 76 12.08 -5.63 -10.83
N ALA A 77 13.01 -5.70 -11.79
CA ALA A 77 14.42 -5.97 -11.51
C ALA A 77 15.06 -4.85 -10.66
N ALA A 78 14.74 -3.58 -10.94
CA ALA A 78 15.21 -2.44 -10.18
C ALA A 78 14.62 -2.42 -8.75
N MET A 79 13.33 -2.71 -8.60
CA MET A 79 12.70 -2.83 -7.29
C MET A 79 13.31 -3.98 -6.48
N ALA A 80 13.51 -5.16 -7.09
CA ALA A 80 14.16 -6.31 -6.44
C ALA A 80 15.60 -5.98 -6.03
N PHE A 81 16.35 -5.23 -6.85
CA PHE A 81 17.69 -4.76 -6.48
C PHE A 81 17.64 -3.88 -5.23
N VAL A 82 16.76 -2.88 -5.18
CA VAL A 82 16.62 -2.00 -4.01
C VAL A 82 16.24 -2.82 -2.77
N LEU A 83 15.23 -3.67 -2.87
CA LEU A 83 14.78 -4.52 -1.77
C LEU A 83 15.89 -5.46 -1.28
N GLY A 84 16.67 -6.06 -2.17
CA GLY A 84 17.82 -6.88 -1.82
C GLY A 84 18.91 -6.10 -1.04
N GLN A 85 19.06 -4.80 -1.27
CA GLN A 85 19.94 -3.92 -0.48
C GLN A 85 19.34 -3.55 0.89
N LEU A 86 18.00 -3.58 1.01
CA LEU A 86 17.29 -3.19 2.24
C LEU A 86 16.95 -4.36 3.15
N CYS A 87 16.91 -5.59 2.66
CA CYS A 87 16.34 -6.74 3.38
C CYS A 87 16.95 -6.98 4.76
N SER A 88 18.27 -6.76 4.92
CA SER A 88 18.95 -6.87 6.23
C SER A 88 18.67 -5.71 7.18
N GLU A 89 18.09 -4.62 6.69
CA GLU A 89 17.83 -3.40 7.45
C GLU A 89 16.33 -3.27 7.82
N ILE A 90 15.47 -4.05 7.16
CA ILE A 90 14.04 -4.04 7.45
C ILE A 90 13.80 -4.85 8.73
N SER A 91 13.25 -4.21 9.74
CA SER A 91 12.98 -4.78 11.07
C SER A 91 11.50 -4.88 11.42
N VAL A 92 10.62 -4.52 10.50
CA VAL A 92 9.16 -4.59 10.62
C VAL A 92 8.58 -5.37 9.44
N PRO A 93 7.38 -5.95 9.53
CA PRO A 93 6.74 -6.56 8.38
C PRO A 93 6.70 -5.63 7.17
N TYR A 94 6.96 -6.17 5.98
CA TYR A 94 7.01 -5.36 4.78
C TYR A 94 6.23 -5.95 3.61
N GLY A 95 5.71 -5.06 2.80
CA GLY A 95 4.99 -5.39 1.58
C GLY A 95 5.53 -4.66 0.37
N VAL A 96 5.07 -5.09 -0.80
CA VAL A 96 5.42 -4.49 -2.09
C VAL A 96 4.19 -4.14 -2.93
N ASP A 97 4.34 -3.15 -3.79
CA ASP A 97 3.32 -2.70 -4.73
C ASP A 97 3.99 -2.18 -6.01
N CYS A 98 3.97 -2.98 -7.08
CA CYS A 98 4.23 -2.49 -8.43
C CYS A 98 2.95 -1.81 -8.92
N ILE A 99 2.87 -0.50 -8.75
CA ILE A 99 1.65 0.27 -8.99
C ILE A 99 1.06 -0.04 -10.38
N SER A 100 -0.22 -0.34 -10.39
CA SER A 100 -1.03 -0.69 -11.55
C SER A 100 -0.74 -2.06 -12.21
N ASP A 101 0.23 -2.85 -11.70
CA ASP A 101 0.51 -4.21 -12.21
C ASP A 101 0.46 -5.26 -11.10
N GLY A 102 -0.70 -5.89 -10.92
CA GLY A 102 -0.92 -6.89 -9.87
C GLY A 102 -0.09 -8.17 -10.04
N ASP A 103 0.14 -8.61 -11.29
CA ASP A 103 0.94 -9.81 -11.55
C ASP A 103 2.42 -9.56 -11.21
N ALA A 104 2.96 -8.41 -11.64
CA ALA A 104 4.32 -8.00 -11.30
C ALA A 104 4.50 -7.83 -9.79
N THR A 105 3.46 -7.33 -9.08
CA THR A 105 3.45 -7.22 -7.62
C THR A 105 3.60 -8.59 -6.95
N ILE A 106 2.84 -9.61 -7.39
CA ILE A 106 2.93 -10.98 -6.86
C ILE A 106 4.30 -11.60 -7.17
N GLU A 107 4.81 -11.42 -8.39
CA GLU A 107 6.12 -11.94 -8.79
C GLU A 107 7.28 -11.28 -8.01
N LEU A 108 7.19 -9.97 -7.80
CA LEU A 108 8.15 -9.26 -6.96
C LEU A 108 8.09 -9.76 -5.51
N ALA A 109 6.88 -9.92 -4.95
CA ALA A 109 6.71 -10.42 -3.59
C ALA A 109 7.37 -11.78 -3.38
N ALA A 110 7.22 -12.69 -4.36
CA ALA A 110 7.89 -13.98 -4.35
C ALA A 110 9.42 -13.90 -4.40
N ALA A 111 9.96 -12.89 -5.12
CA ALA A 111 11.40 -12.72 -5.29
C ALA A 111 12.09 -12.11 -4.08
N VAL A 112 11.32 -11.46 -3.18
CA VAL A 112 11.86 -10.69 -2.06
C VAL A 112 11.28 -11.11 -0.70
N ASP A 113 10.56 -12.23 -0.65
CA ASP A 113 9.93 -12.79 0.55
C ASP A 113 9.05 -11.75 1.31
N ALA A 114 8.23 -10.98 0.58
CA ALA A 114 7.36 -9.98 1.20
C ALA A 114 6.22 -10.63 1.98
N ASP A 115 5.85 -10.07 3.13
CA ASP A 115 4.76 -10.55 3.99
C ASP A 115 3.39 -10.25 3.39
N PHE A 116 3.27 -9.14 2.68
CA PHE A 116 2.00 -8.71 2.08
C PHE A 116 2.21 -7.92 0.79
N VAL A 117 1.13 -7.80 0.04
CA VAL A 117 1.05 -6.97 -1.17
C VAL A 117 -0.17 -6.07 -1.11
N ARG A 118 -0.07 -4.92 -1.77
CA ARG A 118 -1.22 -4.07 -2.05
C ARG A 118 -1.34 -3.87 -3.55
N GLY A 119 -2.55 -3.79 -4.07
CA GLY A 119 -2.71 -3.52 -5.50
C GLY A 119 -4.15 -3.53 -5.96
N THR A 120 -4.33 -3.14 -7.23
CA THR A 120 -5.61 -3.22 -7.94
C THR A 120 -5.70 -4.58 -8.62
N PHE A 121 -6.04 -5.62 -7.86
CA PHE A 121 -6.08 -7.01 -8.36
C PHE A 121 -7.40 -7.39 -9.03
N CYS A 122 -8.46 -6.63 -8.83
CA CYS A 122 -9.81 -6.94 -9.32
C CYS A 122 -10.51 -5.70 -9.86
N GLY A 123 -11.63 -5.92 -10.55
CA GLY A 123 -12.51 -4.85 -11.03
C GLY A 123 -12.10 -4.29 -12.39
N VAL A 124 -12.97 -3.43 -12.90
CA VAL A 124 -12.76 -2.70 -14.15
C VAL A 124 -12.87 -1.21 -13.85
N TYR A 125 -11.79 -0.48 -14.12
CA TYR A 125 -11.69 0.95 -13.82
C TYR A 125 -11.31 1.74 -15.06
N VAL A 126 -11.65 3.03 -15.07
CA VAL A 126 -11.26 3.97 -16.11
C VAL A 126 -10.69 5.24 -15.49
N GLY A 127 -9.56 5.68 -15.96
CA GLY A 127 -8.86 6.90 -15.54
C GLY A 127 -7.97 7.45 -16.64
N ASP A 128 -7.07 8.36 -16.29
CA ASP A 128 -6.15 9.01 -17.24
C ASP A 128 -5.24 8.00 -17.97
N GLY A 129 -4.90 6.90 -17.31
CA GLY A 129 -4.16 5.78 -17.89
C GLY A 129 -5.02 4.88 -18.81
N GLY A 130 -6.32 5.19 -19.03
CA GLY A 130 -7.27 4.45 -19.85
C GLY A 130 -8.02 3.36 -19.08
N LEU A 131 -8.30 2.21 -19.69
CA LEU A 131 -9.10 1.13 -19.11
C LEU A 131 -8.23 0.14 -18.33
N TYR A 132 -8.54 -0.08 -17.06
CA TYR A 132 -8.01 -1.17 -16.24
C TYR A 132 -9.02 -2.31 -16.22
N ASN A 133 -8.64 -3.46 -16.75
CA ASN A 133 -9.43 -4.70 -16.74
C ASN A 133 -8.60 -5.80 -16.07
N ASN A 134 -8.85 -6.03 -14.77
CA ASN A 134 -8.03 -6.93 -13.96
C ASN A 134 -8.62 -8.35 -13.95
N ASP A 135 -7.77 -9.33 -14.21
CA ASP A 135 -8.10 -10.76 -14.10
C ASP A 135 -7.58 -11.32 -12.77
N PHE A 136 -8.34 -11.10 -11.69
CA PHE A 136 -7.99 -11.61 -10.36
C PHE A 136 -7.88 -13.15 -10.33
N SER A 137 -8.56 -13.82 -11.24
CA SER A 137 -8.50 -15.29 -11.35
C SER A 137 -7.12 -15.76 -11.84
N ALA A 138 -6.52 -15.06 -12.80
CA ALA A 138 -5.15 -15.32 -13.24
C ALA A 138 -4.15 -14.98 -12.13
N THR A 139 -4.31 -13.83 -11.48
CA THR A 139 -3.43 -13.38 -10.39
C THR A 139 -3.43 -14.35 -9.21
N LEU A 140 -4.61 -14.86 -8.77
CA LEU A 140 -4.68 -15.86 -7.69
C LEU A 140 -4.06 -17.20 -8.08
N ARG A 141 -4.21 -17.65 -9.34
CA ARG A 141 -3.52 -18.84 -9.83
C ARG A 141 -2.02 -18.65 -9.89
N ARG A 142 -1.57 -17.45 -10.25
CA ARG A 142 -0.14 -17.10 -10.22
C ARG A 142 0.42 -17.16 -8.81
N LYS A 143 -0.28 -16.56 -7.83
CA LYS A 143 0.06 -16.66 -6.41
C LYS A 143 0.24 -18.11 -5.97
N ALA A 144 -0.75 -18.98 -6.24
CA ALA A 144 -0.68 -20.38 -5.89
C ALA A 144 0.48 -21.12 -6.59
N ALA A 145 0.70 -20.85 -7.89
CA ALA A 145 1.79 -21.47 -8.65
C ALA A 145 3.19 -21.09 -8.15
N LEU A 146 3.32 -19.95 -7.46
CA LEU A 146 4.55 -19.48 -6.83
C LEU A 146 4.70 -19.95 -5.38
N GLY A 147 3.75 -20.73 -4.82
CA GLY A 147 3.80 -21.23 -3.45
C GLY A 147 3.66 -20.13 -2.39
N LEU A 148 2.88 -19.10 -2.68
CA LEU A 148 2.73 -17.92 -1.82
C LEU A 148 1.43 -18.00 -0.98
N GLU A 149 1.13 -19.13 -0.38
CA GLU A 149 -0.10 -19.35 0.40
C GLU A 149 -0.24 -18.33 1.53
N ASP A 150 0.85 -18.02 2.21
CA ASP A 150 0.89 -17.13 3.38
C ASP A 150 0.95 -15.63 3.02
N LEU A 151 1.22 -15.29 1.74
CA LEU A 151 1.26 -13.90 1.30
C LEU A 151 -0.10 -13.21 1.48
N ARG A 152 -0.16 -12.15 2.29
CA ARG A 152 -1.38 -11.39 2.52
C ARG A 152 -1.64 -10.40 1.39
N MET A 153 -2.87 -10.39 0.88
CA MET A 153 -3.26 -9.53 -0.25
C MET A 153 -4.23 -8.44 0.17
N LEU A 154 -3.78 -7.18 0.07
CA LEU A 154 -4.57 -5.98 0.31
C LEU A 154 -5.09 -5.44 -1.03
N TYR A 155 -6.40 -5.53 -1.25
CA TYR A 155 -7.04 -5.13 -2.50
C TYR A 155 -7.54 -3.69 -2.42
N PHE A 156 -7.24 -2.88 -3.41
CA PHE A 156 -8.00 -1.65 -3.60
C PHE A 156 -9.44 -2.00 -3.95
N LEU A 157 -10.37 -1.55 -3.11
CA LEU A 157 -11.79 -1.66 -3.42
C LEU A 157 -12.24 -0.51 -4.34
N ASN A 158 -11.63 0.65 -4.17
CA ASN A 158 -11.79 1.84 -5.00
C ASN A 158 -10.44 2.55 -5.13
N PRO A 159 -9.64 2.26 -6.17
CA PRO A 159 -8.36 2.93 -6.38
C PRO A 159 -8.53 4.44 -6.58
N GLU A 160 -7.50 5.18 -6.19
CA GLU A 160 -7.44 6.63 -6.36
C GLU A 160 -7.38 7.00 -7.85
N SER A 161 -7.95 8.15 -8.19
CA SER A 161 -7.92 8.75 -9.54
C SER A 161 -8.59 7.93 -10.65
N ASP A 162 -9.14 6.76 -10.33
CA ASP A 162 -9.82 5.89 -11.27
C ASP A 162 -11.28 5.69 -10.86
N ARG A 163 -12.15 5.63 -11.85
CA ARG A 163 -13.56 5.36 -11.65
C ARG A 163 -13.87 3.89 -11.90
N ASN A 164 -14.51 3.24 -10.92
CA ASN A 164 -15.05 1.90 -11.11
C ASN A 164 -16.19 1.93 -12.13
N LEU A 165 -16.17 1.03 -13.10
CA LEU A 165 -17.25 0.85 -14.07
C LEU A 165 -18.40 -0.01 -13.53
N ASP A 166 -18.20 -0.69 -12.40
CA ASP A 166 -19.28 -1.37 -11.69
C ASP A 166 -20.14 -0.32 -10.98
N THR A 167 -21.43 -0.36 -11.23
CA THR A 167 -22.41 0.59 -10.68
C THR A 167 -23.06 0.14 -9.37
N ARG A 168 -22.71 -1.04 -8.88
CA ARG A 168 -23.19 -1.52 -7.57
C ARG A 168 -22.68 -0.65 -6.43
N ALA A 169 -23.40 -0.66 -5.30
CA ALA A 169 -22.88 -0.04 -4.08
C ALA A 169 -21.57 -0.70 -3.64
N LEU A 170 -20.65 0.08 -3.05
CA LEU A 170 -19.31 -0.40 -2.67
C LEU A 170 -19.36 -1.60 -1.72
N GLY A 171 -20.32 -1.63 -0.79
CA GLY A 171 -20.54 -2.77 0.10
C GLY A 171 -20.94 -4.06 -0.63
N ASP A 172 -21.74 -3.93 -1.72
CA ASP A 172 -22.11 -5.10 -2.55
C ASP A 172 -20.92 -5.63 -3.36
N ILE A 173 -20.09 -4.71 -3.85
CA ILE A 173 -18.82 -5.06 -4.53
C ILE A 173 -17.92 -5.77 -3.54
N ALA A 174 -17.77 -5.25 -2.32
CA ALA A 174 -16.96 -5.85 -1.26
C ALA A 174 -17.42 -7.29 -0.95
N ARG A 175 -18.73 -7.51 -0.68
CA ARG A 175 -19.26 -8.85 -0.42
C ARG A 175 -19.00 -9.84 -1.56
N SER A 176 -19.21 -9.39 -2.80
CA SER A 176 -18.96 -10.21 -3.99
C SER A 176 -17.48 -10.57 -4.13
N LEU A 177 -16.59 -9.61 -3.87
CA LEU A 177 -15.15 -9.80 -3.95
C LEU A 177 -14.64 -10.75 -2.86
N ILE A 178 -15.09 -10.57 -1.62
CA ILE A 178 -14.76 -11.44 -0.50
C ILE A 178 -15.13 -12.90 -0.82
N PHE A 179 -16.33 -13.11 -1.35
CA PHE A 179 -16.77 -14.47 -1.73
C PHE A 179 -15.92 -15.10 -2.85
N LYS A 180 -15.49 -14.29 -3.85
CA LYS A 180 -14.83 -14.82 -5.06
C LYS A 180 -13.31 -14.90 -4.96
N ALA A 181 -12.70 -13.95 -4.27
CA ALA A 181 -11.26 -13.77 -4.25
C ALA A 181 -10.64 -13.91 -2.86
N ALA A 182 -11.46 -13.93 -1.80
CA ALA A 182 -11.00 -14.03 -0.42
C ALA A 182 -9.78 -13.14 -0.11
N PRO A 183 -9.88 -11.80 -0.33
CA PRO A 183 -8.78 -10.90 0.00
C PRO A 183 -8.50 -10.93 1.49
N ASP A 184 -7.25 -10.70 1.89
CA ASP A 184 -6.89 -10.57 3.32
C ASP A 184 -7.31 -9.19 3.87
N GLY A 185 -7.37 -8.16 3.02
CA GLY A 185 -7.84 -6.84 3.43
C GLY A 185 -8.32 -5.99 2.25
N LEU A 186 -9.17 -5.02 2.57
CA LEU A 186 -9.72 -4.06 1.60
C LEU A 186 -9.20 -2.66 1.92
N CYS A 187 -8.52 -2.05 0.97
CA CYS A 187 -8.06 -0.67 1.02
C CYS A 187 -9.15 0.27 0.48
N ILE A 188 -9.59 1.20 1.32
CA ILE A 188 -10.57 2.22 0.95
C ILE A 188 -9.86 3.54 0.73
N SER A 189 -10.00 4.10 -0.46
CA SER A 189 -9.35 5.33 -0.89
C SER A 189 -10.36 6.47 -1.09
N ALA A 190 -9.86 7.69 -1.09
CA ALA A 190 -10.58 8.85 -1.59
C ALA A 190 -10.52 8.90 -3.13
N SER A 191 -11.15 9.91 -3.72
CA SER A 191 -11.19 10.09 -5.17
C SER A 191 -9.86 10.53 -5.79
N ALA A 192 -8.92 11.02 -4.98
CA ALA A 192 -7.58 11.42 -5.44
C ALA A 192 -6.54 11.20 -4.35
N ALA A 193 -5.28 11.04 -4.77
CA ALA A 193 -4.13 10.87 -3.88
C ALA A 193 -4.03 12.00 -2.85
N GLY A 194 -3.81 11.64 -1.58
CA GLY A 194 -3.69 12.57 -0.47
C GLY A 194 -5.00 13.22 0.00
N GLN A 195 -6.11 13.00 -0.69
CA GLN A 195 -7.43 13.40 -0.19
C GLN A 195 -7.87 12.48 0.95
N GLU A 196 -8.66 13.05 1.86
CA GLU A 196 -9.22 12.30 2.97
C GLU A 196 -10.37 11.40 2.51
N VAL A 197 -10.30 10.12 2.85
CA VAL A 197 -11.40 9.19 2.60
C VAL A 197 -12.57 9.49 3.53
N ASP A 198 -13.81 9.35 3.03
CA ASP A 198 -15.01 9.51 3.83
C ASP A 198 -15.15 8.35 4.83
N ASP A 199 -15.35 8.68 6.13
CA ASP A 199 -15.56 7.70 7.19
C ASP A 199 -16.80 6.83 6.94
N GLN A 200 -17.85 7.39 6.38
CA GLN A 200 -19.07 6.65 6.05
C GLN A 200 -18.79 5.56 5.01
N LEU A 201 -17.83 5.80 4.10
CA LEU A 201 -17.45 4.81 3.11
C LEU A 201 -16.74 3.61 3.77
N ILE A 202 -15.83 3.87 4.70
CA ILE A 202 -15.16 2.82 5.48
C ILE A 202 -16.18 2.04 6.31
N GLN A 203 -17.07 2.74 7.02
CA GLN A 203 -18.11 2.14 7.85
C GLN A 203 -19.04 1.25 7.04
N SER A 204 -19.50 1.72 5.86
CA SER A 204 -20.40 0.95 4.99
C SER A 204 -19.81 -0.40 4.56
N VAL A 205 -18.49 -0.46 4.33
CA VAL A 205 -17.79 -1.71 4.01
C VAL A 205 -17.68 -2.60 5.24
N LYS A 206 -17.34 -2.05 6.41
CA LYS A 206 -17.28 -2.79 7.68
C LYS A 206 -18.65 -3.36 8.09
N GLU A 207 -19.74 -2.61 7.93
CA GLU A 207 -21.10 -3.10 8.20
C GLU A 207 -21.51 -4.26 7.30
N CYS A 208 -21.09 -4.21 6.02
CA CYS A 208 -21.34 -5.30 5.08
C CYS A 208 -20.50 -6.55 5.33
N SER A 209 -19.35 -6.40 5.97
CA SER A 209 -18.36 -7.48 6.19
C SER A 209 -17.57 -7.22 7.46
N PRO A 210 -18.16 -7.45 8.66
CA PRO A 210 -17.54 -7.08 9.94
C PRO A 210 -16.19 -7.76 10.21
N ASP A 211 -16.02 -9.00 9.72
CA ASP A 211 -14.79 -9.80 9.92
C ASP A 211 -13.68 -9.44 8.94
N MET A 212 -13.98 -8.68 7.86
CA MET A 212 -12.99 -8.25 6.89
C MET A 212 -12.12 -7.15 7.45
N VAL A 213 -10.80 -7.27 7.25
CA VAL A 213 -9.86 -6.19 7.54
C VAL A 213 -10.06 -5.06 6.53
N VAL A 214 -10.35 -3.86 7.03
CA VAL A 214 -10.52 -2.66 6.22
C VAL A 214 -9.46 -1.63 6.59
N LEU A 215 -8.73 -1.17 5.58
CA LEU A 215 -7.65 -0.19 5.74
C LEU A 215 -8.08 1.18 5.20
N CYS A 216 -7.83 2.24 5.96
CA CYS A 216 -7.85 3.59 5.44
C CYS A 216 -6.58 3.80 4.61
N ASN A 217 -6.73 3.99 3.29
CA ASN A 217 -5.58 3.95 2.37
C ASN A 217 -5.07 5.34 1.95
N THR A 218 -5.91 6.39 2.05
CA THR A 218 -5.51 7.75 1.69
C THR A 218 -5.89 8.77 2.73
N GLY A 219 -5.17 9.91 2.73
CA GLY A 219 -5.54 11.11 3.49
C GLY A 219 -5.48 10.94 5.00
N CYS A 220 -4.75 9.95 5.52
CA CYS A 220 -4.50 9.81 6.94
C CYS A 220 -3.52 10.90 7.39
N ARG A 221 -4.02 11.90 8.10
CA ARG A 221 -3.25 13.01 8.63
C ARG A 221 -3.28 13.02 10.15
N MET A 222 -2.42 13.83 10.75
CA MET A 222 -2.32 13.99 12.20
C MET A 222 -3.67 14.34 12.84
N ASP A 223 -4.42 15.22 12.21
CA ASP A 223 -5.73 15.70 12.68
C ASP A 223 -6.89 14.71 12.45
N THR A 224 -6.70 13.70 11.62
CA THR A 224 -7.76 12.75 11.24
C THR A 224 -7.52 11.32 11.71
N ILE A 225 -6.28 10.93 12.01
CA ILE A 225 -5.91 9.53 12.24
C ILE A 225 -6.70 8.85 13.36
N ARG A 226 -6.97 9.54 14.47
CA ARG A 226 -7.77 8.96 15.56
C ARG A 226 -9.17 8.57 15.10
N ARG A 227 -9.80 9.43 14.32
CA ARG A 227 -11.14 9.20 13.77
C ARG A 227 -11.11 8.07 12.74
N LYS A 228 -10.11 8.05 11.85
CA LYS A 228 -9.95 6.98 10.84
C LYS A 228 -9.76 5.61 11.48
N LEU A 229 -8.92 5.48 12.49
CA LEU A 229 -8.68 4.20 13.16
C LEU A 229 -9.83 3.71 14.05
N ARG A 230 -10.79 4.57 14.37
CA ARG A 230 -12.05 4.12 14.98
C ARG A 230 -12.94 3.37 14.00
N CYS A 231 -12.85 3.69 12.71
CA CYS A 231 -13.65 3.09 11.65
C CYS A 231 -12.90 1.96 10.91
N ALA A 232 -11.59 2.12 10.71
CA ALA A 232 -10.73 1.17 10.02
C ALA A 232 -9.92 0.29 10.96
N ASP A 233 -9.47 -0.87 10.48
CA ASP A 233 -8.64 -1.81 11.26
C ASP A 233 -7.14 -1.49 11.16
N ALA A 234 -6.74 -0.76 10.12
CA ALA A 234 -5.37 -0.31 9.88
C ALA A 234 -5.37 0.95 9.01
N ALA A 235 -4.20 1.55 8.81
CA ALA A 235 -4.04 2.65 7.88
C ALA A 235 -2.73 2.56 7.10
N VAL A 236 -2.78 2.98 5.81
CA VAL A 236 -1.60 3.17 4.97
C VAL A 236 -1.30 4.67 4.89
N VAL A 237 -0.07 5.07 5.23
CA VAL A 237 0.30 6.47 5.40
C VAL A 237 1.55 6.79 4.58
N GLY A 238 1.45 7.74 3.66
CA GLY A 238 2.56 8.18 2.79
C GLY A 238 2.92 9.64 3.01
N THR A 239 2.28 10.54 2.27
CA THR A 239 2.57 11.98 2.18
C THR A 239 2.63 12.68 3.54
N THR A 240 1.82 12.26 4.51
CA THR A 240 1.81 12.82 5.86
C THR A 240 3.18 12.72 6.56
N PHE A 241 3.96 11.69 6.26
CA PHE A 241 5.29 11.48 6.84
C PHE A 241 6.40 12.28 6.16
N LYS A 242 6.11 12.91 5.01
CA LYS A 242 7.09 13.68 4.26
C LYS A 242 7.27 15.09 4.83
N GLU A 243 8.45 15.68 4.61
CA GLU A 243 8.73 17.10 4.93
C GLU A 243 7.62 18.00 4.37
N ASN A 244 7.11 18.91 5.16
CA ASN A 244 6.00 19.81 4.86
C ASN A 244 4.68 19.11 4.43
N GLY A 245 4.60 17.76 4.47
CA GLY A 245 3.49 17.02 3.89
C GLY A 245 3.47 17.05 2.36
N GLU A 246 4.61 17.18 1.72
CA GLU A 246 4.77 17.21 0.27
C GLU A 246 5.30 15.86 -0.24
N LEU A 247 4.56 15.21 -1.15
CA LEU A 247 4.85 13.84 -1.62
C LEU A 247 6.30 13.63 -2.09
N ARG A 248 6.89 14.60 -2.78
CA ARG A 248 8.23 14.49 -3.38
C ARG A 248 9.39 14.80 -2.40
N ARG A 249 9.09 15.14 -1.16
CA ARG A 249 10.08 15.36 -0.11
C ARG A 249 10.51 14.05 0.56
N ARG A 250 11.59 14.14 1.34
CA ARG A 250 12.06 13.03 2.16
C ARG A 250 11.15 12.80 3.37
N VAL A 251 11.29 11.64 3.98
CA VAL A 251 10.60 11.33 5.23
C VAL A 251 11.15 12.21 6.36
N ASP A 252 10.25 12.81 7.13
CA ASP A 252 10.57 13.69 8.27
C ASP A 252 10.39 12.93 9.60
N ALA A 253 11.48 12.79 10.35
CA ALA A 253 11.50 12.03 11.59
C ALA A 253 10.55 12.59 12.66
N ALA A 254 10.44 13.92 12.77
CA ALA A 254 9.56 14.56 13.75
C ALA A 254 8.09 14.29 13.42
N ARG A 255 7.72 14.33 12.14
CA ARG A 255 6.36 14.03 11.68
C ARG A 255 5.98 12.57 11.93
N VAL A 256 6.86 11.63 11.61
CA VAL A 256 6.63 10.19 11.87
C VAL A 256 6.46 9.95 13.37
N SER A 257 7.38 10.44 14.20
CA SER A 257 7.34 10.25 15.64
C SER A 257 6.05 10.83 16.26
N ALA A 258 5.71 12.08 15.94
CA ALA A 258 4.50 12.73 16.44
C ALA A 258 3.22 11.97 16.02
N PHE A 259 3.15 11.51 14.78
CA PHE A 259 2.01 10.73 14.29
C PHE A 259 1.88 9.40 15.05
N MET A 260 2.98 8.69 15.24
CA MET A 260 2.98 7.41 15.94
C MET A 260 2.73 7.56 17.44
N ASP A 261 3.10 8.70 18.05
CA ASP A 261 2.72 9.02 19.44
C ASP A 261 1.20 9.14 19.58
N GLU A 262 0.54 9.80 18.64
CA GLU A 262 -0.92 9.93 18.62
C GLU A 262 -1.61 8.56 18.43
N VAL A 263 -1.06 7.72 17.54
CA VAL A 263 -1.56 6.35 17.32
C VAL A 263 -1.37 5.50 18.59
N ARG A 264 -0.21 5.58 19.23
CA ARG A 264 0.05 4.88 20.50
C ARG A 264 -0.89 5.34 21.62
N ALA A 265 -1.21 6.64 21.68
CA ALA A 265 -2.18 7.16 22.62
C ALA A 265 -3.57 6.57 22.38
N LEU A 266 -4.02 6.54 21.13
CA LEU A 266 -5.31 5.92 20.77
C LEU A 266 -5.36 4.42 21.13
N ARG A 267 -4.29 3.66 20.84
CA ARG A 267 -4.24 2.22 21.14
C ARG A 267 -4.39 1.89 22.61
N ARG A 268 -3.99 2.81 23.50
CA ARG A 268 -4.19 2.65 24.97
C ARG A 268 -5.64 2.87 25.41
N GLU A 269 -6.47 3.47 24.57
CA GLU A 269 -7.89 3.71 24.82
C GLU A 269 -8.79 2.57 24.29
N LEU A 270 -8.25 1.69 23.40
CA LEU A 270 -8.94 0.56 22.75
C LEU A 270 -8.68 -0.77 23.47
#